data_b3c1b54da5b4ce15f70f9758b3051fc3
#
_entry.id   b3c1b54da5b4ce15f70f9758b3051fc3
#
_cell.length_a   1.000
_cell.length_b   1.000
_cell.length_c   1.000
_cell.angle_alpha   90.00
_cell.angle_beta   90.00
_cell.angle_gamma   90.00
#
_symmetry.space_group_name_H-M   'P 1'
#
loop_
_entity.id
_entity.type
_entity.pdbx_description
1 polymer ?
#
loop_
_entity_poly.entity_id
_entity_poly.type
_entity_poly.pdbx_seq_one_letter_code
_entity_poly.pdbx_strand_id
1 'polypeptide(L)'
;ELLDAVIEHFPSQNGEEELKENIPRIAVVGRPNAGKSSIINAFIGEDRYIVTDIAGTTRDSVNTRYNKFGFDFYIVDTAGIRKKGKVNEDIEYYSVIRSIRAIENSDVCILMIDATRGIEGQDLNIFSLIQKNKKGLVVCINKWDLVEDKSTQAIKTFENAIRARLAPFTDFPIVY
;
A
#
# COMPACT_ATOMS: atom_id res chain seq x y z
N GLU A 1 45.92 -10.86 11.52
CA GLU A 1 45.47 -11.06 12.94
C GLU A 1 44.11 -10.43 13.21
N LEU A 2 43.88 -9.09 13.04
CA LEU A 2 42.58 -8.48 13.34
C LEU A 2 41.51 -8.86 12.28
N LEU A 3 41.87 -8.83 11.01
CA LEU A 3 40.98 -9.21 9.89
C LEU A 3 40.68 -10.71 9.90
N ASP A 4 41.65 -11.54 10.30
CA ASP A 4 41.45 -12.98 10.38
C ASP A 4 40.46 -13.33 11.52
N ALA A 5 40.58 -12.66 12.67
CA ALA A 5 39.63 -12.81 13.78
C ALA A 5 38.23 -12.31 13.45
N VAL A 6 38.10 -11.30 12.59
CA VAL A 6 36.79 -10.82 12.09
C VAL A 6 36.18 -11.83 11.14
N ILE A 7 36.98 -12.42 10.23
CA ILE A 7 36.51 -13.41 9.23
C ILE A 7 36.06 -14.71 9.91
N GLU A 8 36.73 -15.15 10.99
CA GLU A 8 36.34 -16.33 11.77
C GLU A 8 34.96 -16.18 12.45
N HIS A 9 34.48 -14.96 12.64
CA HIS A 9 33.20 -14.70 13.28
C HIS A 9 32.06 -14.37 12.25
N PHE A 10 32.37 -14.35 10.95
CA PHE A 10 31.29 -14.39 9.96
C PHE A 10 30.65 -15.77 9.97
N PRO A 11 29.32 -15.87 10.08
CA PRO A 11 28.66 -17.14 9.89
C PRO A 11 29.11 -17.70 8.54
N SER A 12 29.66 -18.92 8.56
CA SER A 12 30.06 -19.63 7.37
C SER A 12 28.86 -19.64 6.41
N GLN A 13 29.07 -19.14 5.19
CA GLN A 13 28.14 -19.28 4.07
C GLN A 13 28.07 -20.77 3.67
N ASN A 14 27.55 -21.60 4.56
CA ASN A 14 27.15 -22.97 4.29
C ASN A 14 25.66 -23.06 4.66
N GLY A 15 24.86 -22.76 3.75
CA GLY A 15 23.43 -22.86 3.86
C GLY A 15 22.88 -22.20 2.61
N GLU A 16 22.18 -22.98 1.87
CA GLU A 16 21.26 -22.55 0.86
C GLU A 16 20.67 -21.20 1.29
N GLU A 17 21.14 -20.10 0.67
CA GLU A 17 20.29 -18.94 0.56
C GLU A 17 19.04 -19.48 -0.13
N GLU A 18 18.05 -19.85 0.68
CA GLU A 18 16.69 -19.76 0.22
C GLU A 18 16.62 -18.40 -0.48
N LEU A 19 16.53 -18.43 -1.80
CA LEU A 19 16.17 -17.30 -2.62
C LEU A 19 14.86 -16.82 -2.02
N LYS A 20 14.92 -15.93 -1.03
CA LYS A 20 13.74 -15.21 -0.54
C LYS A 20 13.25 -14.54 -1.80
N GLU A 21 12.25 -15.17 -2.41
CA GLU A 21 11.57 -14.60 -3.57
C GLU A 21 11.32 -13.15 -3.18
N ASN A 22 11.97 -12.24 -3.90
CA ASN A 22 11.94 -10.82 -3.62
C ASN A 22 10.61 -10.26 -4.17
N ILE A 23 9.51 -10.85 -3.66
CA ILE A 23 8.15 -10.55 -4.09
C ILE A 23 7.76 -9.19 -3.50
N PRO A 24 7.43 -8.20 -4.33
CA PRO A 24 7.07 -6.87 -3.87
C PRO A 24 5.86 -6.89 -2.92
N ARG A 25 5.90 -6.01 -1.92
CA ARG A 25 4.81 -5.81 -0.96
C ARG A 25 4.12 -4.49 -1.23
N ILE A 26 2.82 -4.55 -1.45
CA ILE A 26 2.00 -3.38 -1.79
C ILE A 26 1.05 -3.08 -0.64
N ALA A 27 1.05 -1.83 -0.15
CA ALA A 27 0.04 -1.32 0.77
C ALA A 27 -0.99 -0.47 0.04
N VAL A 28 -2.28 -0.67 0.33
CA VAL A 28 -3.35 0.21 -0.13
C VAL A 28 -3.80 1.09 1.03
N VAL A 29 -3.52 2.38 0.93
CA VAL A 29 -3.77 3.36 1.98
C VAL A 29 -4.62 4.53 1.45
N GLY A 30 -5.19 5.32 2.35
CA GLY A 30 -6.06 6.43 2.00
C GLY A 30 -7.16 6.62 3.05
N ARG A 31 -7.94 7.69 2.91
CA ARG A 31 -9.04 8.04 3.81
C ARG A 31 -10.10 6.94 3.91
N PRO A 32 -10.93 6.93 4.96
CA PRO A 32 -12.15 6.14 4.98
C PRO A 32 -13.01 6.40 3.74
N ASN A 33 -13.61 5.35 3.20
CA ASN A 33 -14.48 5.39 2.00
C ASN A 33 -13.81 5.85 0.68
N ALA A 34 -12.49 5.98 0.62
CA ALA A 34 -11.77 6.25 -0.64
C ALA A 34 -11.81 5.07 -1.64
N GLY A 35 -12.27 3.89 -1.22
CA GLY A 35 -12.42 2.73 -2.09
C GLY A 35 -11.39 1.62 -1.88
N LYS A 36 -10.56 1.70 -0.82
CA LYS A 36 -9.53 0.69 -0.50
C LYS A 36 -10.06 -0.74 -0.47
N SER A 37 -11.19 -0.96 0.21
CA SER A 37 -11.80 -2.30 0.28
C SER A 37 -12.29 -2.79 -1.07
N SER A 38 -12.76 -1.90 -1.93
CA SER A 38 -13.27 -2.25 -3.26
C SER A 38 -12.15 -2.73 -4.17
N ILE A 39 -11.02 -1.99 -4.23
CA ILE A 39 -9.87 -2.39 -5.04
C ILE A 39 -9.23 -3.68 -4.53
N ILE A 40 -9.09 -3.83 -3.20
CA ILE A 40 -8.54 -5.06 -2.62
C ILE A 40 -9.48 -6.25 -2.88
N ASN A 41 -10.80 -6.06 -2.76
CA ASN A 41 -11.74 -7.11 -3.10
C ASN A 41 -11.73 -7.46 -4.58
N ALA A 42 -11.48 -6.50 -5.47
CA ALA A 42 -11.30 -6.77 -6.90
C ALA A 42 -10.06 -7.64 -7.16
N PHE A 43 -8.93 -7.37 -6.48
CA PHE A 43 -7.75 -8.22 -6.58
C PHE A 43 -7.97 -9.62 -5.99
N ILE A 44 -8.66 -9.73 -4.85
CA ILE A 44 -8.83 -11.00 -4.13
C ILE A 44 -10.09 -11.75 -4.59
N GLY A 45 -11.13 -11.02 -5.03
CA GLY A 45 -12.49 -11.55 -5.19
C GLY A 45 -12.72 -12.42 -6.42
N GLU A 46 -11.86 -12.37 -7.42
CA GLU A 46 -12.02 -13.17 -8.64
C GLU A 46 -11.60 -14.64 -8.50
N ASP A 47 -10.88 -14.99 -7.40
CA ASP A 47 -10.60 -16.39 -7.08
C ASP A 47 -10.41 -16.62 -5.57
N ARG A 48 -11.19 -17.55 -5.05
CA ARG A 48 -11.10 -18.08 -3.70
C ARG A 48 -9.85 -18.95 -3.44
N TYR A 49 -8.88 -18.94 -4.34
CA TYR A 49 -7.70 -19.81 -4.26
C TYR A 49 -6.45 -18.95 -4.14
N ILE A 50 -5.73 -19.15 -3.09
CA ILE A 50 -4.43 -18.69 -2.64
C ILE A 50 -4.52 -17.69 -1.48
N VAL A 51 -4.98 -18.19 -0.35
CA VAL A 51 -4.62 -17.66 0.95
C VAL A 51 -3.52 -18.56 1.49
N THR A 52 -2.30 -18.23 1.24
CA THR A 52 -1.22 -18.70 2.10
C THR A 52 -1.08 -17.68 3.22
N ASP A 53 -1.72 -17.97 4.34
CA ASP A 53 -1.37 -17.35 5.61
C ASP A 53 0.06 -17.76 5.90
N ILE A 54 1.04 -16.91 5.62
CA ILE A 54 2.39 -17.13 6.12
C ILE A 54 2.31 -16.84 7.62
N ALA A 55 2.05 -17.88 8.38
CA ALA A 55 2.17 -17.89 9.83
C ALA A 55 3.64 -17.72 10.18
N GLY A 56 4.04 -16.54 10.65
CA GLY A 56 5.44 -16.41 11.08
C GLY A 56 5.93 -15.05 11.55
N THR A 57 5.15 -13.99 11.57
CA THR A 57 5.58 -12.76 12.24
C THR A 57 4.38 -12.02 12.81
N THR A 58 4.31 -12.02 14.15
CA THR A 58 3.41 -11.23 14.99
C THR A 58 1.91 -11.28 14.65
N ARG A 59 1.12 -11.59 15.62
CA ARG A 59 -0.30 -11.96 15.72
C ARG A 59 -1.35 -11.11 14.97
N ASP A 60 -0.99 -10.11 14.11
CA ASP A 60 -1.94 -9.09 13.65
C ASP A 60 -1.89 -8.66 12.18
N SER A 61 -0.96 -9.12 11.35
CA SER A 61 -0.91 -8.71 9.93
C SER A 61 -1.11 -9.88 8.99
N VAL A 62 -2.24 -9.92 8.30
CA VAL A 62 -2.51 -10.91 7.25
C VAL A 62 -2.13 -10.30 5.91
N ASN A 63 -1.11 -10.86 5.27
CA ASN A 63 -0.71 -10.50 3.91
C ASN A 63 -1.34 -11.50 2.93
N THR A 64 -1.82 -11.01 1.80
CA THR A 64 -2.41 -11.85 0.75
C THR A 64 -1.55 -11.79 -0.50
N ARG A 65 -1.06 -12.94 -0.97
CA ARG A 65 -0.33 -13.02 -2.24
C ARG A 65 -1.30 -12.94 -3.41
N TYR A 66 -0.96 -12.10 -4.37
CA TYR A 66 -1.59 -12.04 -5.68
C TYR A 66 -0.61 -12.57 -6.72
N ASN A 67 -0.99 -13.63 -7.42
CA ASN A 67 -0.16 -14.23 -8.47
C ASN A 67 -1.03 -14.57 -9.68
N LYS A 68 -1.24 -13.56 -10.57
CA LYS A 68 -2.06 -13.72 -11.77
C LYS A 68 -1.59 -12.81 -12.89
N PHE A 69 -1.92 -13.18 -14.11
CA PHE A 69 -1.63 -12.39 -15.32
C PHE A 69 -0.15 -11.97 -15.45
N GLY A 70 0.79 -12.78 -14.91
CA GLY A 70 2.20 -12.48 -14.91
C GLY A 70 2.66 -11.50 -13.83
N PHE A 71 1.77 -11.09 -12.91
CA PHE A 71 2.09 -10.27 -11.74
C PHE A 71 2.15 -11.13 -10.49
N ASP A 72 3.16 -10.89 -9.65
CA ASP A 72 3.32 -11.57 -8.36
C ASP A 72 3.72 -10.56 -7.29
N PHE A 73 2.85 -10.36 -6.28
CA PHE A 73 3.08 -9.41 -5.20
C PHE A 73 2.24 -9.77 -3.96
N TYR A 74 2.63 -9.24 -2.81
CA TYR A 74 1.84 -9.31 -1.59
C TYR A 74 1.05 -8.02 -1.36
N ILE A 75 -0.24 -8.15 -1.02
CA ILE A 75 -1.03 -7.05 -0.47
C ILE A 75 -0.94 -7.15 1.05
N VAL A 76 -0.40 -6.11 1.71
CA VAL A 76 -0.20 -6.09 3.15
C VAL A 76 -1.44 -5.61 3.89
N ASP A 77 -1.64 -6.12 5.12
CA ASP A 77 -2.73 -5.77 6.04
C ASP A 77 -4.16 -5.94 5.48
N THR A 78 -4.40 -7.03 4.78
CA THR A 78 -5.73 -7.35 4.24
C THR A 78 -6.75 -7.73 5.32
N ALA A 79 -6.33 -8.12 6.53
CA ALA A 79 -7.22 -8.49 7.63
C ALA A 79 -8.12 -7.34 8.09
N GLY A 80 -7.59 -6.12 8.12
CA GLY A 80 -8.36 -4.93 8.49
C GLY A 80 -9.48 -4.59 7.51
N ILE A 81 -9.40 -5.08 6.29
CA ILE A 81 -10.35 -4.81 5.22
C ILE A 81 -11.43 -5.88 5.15
N ARG A 82 -11.10 -7.13 5.50
CA ARG A 82 -12.04 -8.27 5.53
C ARG A 82 -13.06 -8.19 6.67
N LYS A 83 -12.73 -7.54 7.79
CA LYS A 83 -13.59 -7.45 8.99
C LYS A 83 -14.56 -6.27 9.00
N LYS A 84 -15.10 -5.81 7.87
CA LYS A 84 -16.21 -4.85 7.84
C LYS A 84 -17.54 -5.50 8.23
N GLY A 85 -17.67 -5.86 9.50
CA GLY A 85 -18.93 -6.24 10.12
C GLY A 85 -18.89 -5.85 11.60
N LYS A 86 -19.52 -4.71 11.94
CA LYS A 86 -19.74 -4.23 13.30
C LYS A 86 -18.49 -3.78 14.08
N VAL A 87 -18.11 -2.51 14.00
CA VAL A 87 -17.66 -1.74 15.19
C VAL A 87 -17.87 -0.24 14.91
N ASN A 88 -18.66 0.43 15.71
CA ASN A 88 -18.81 1.87 15.79
C ASN A 88 -17.70 2.48 16.66
N GLU A 89 -17.33 3.71 16.34
CA GLU A 89 -16.70 4.75 17.19
C GLU A 89 -15.18 4.76 17.43
N ASP A 90 -14.44 3.67 17.36
CA ASP A 90 -12.95 3.75 17.45
C ASP A 90 -12.24 3.66 16.08
N ILE A 91 -12.98 3.88 15.00
CA ILE A 91 -12.58 3.55 13.63
C ILE A 91 -11.43 4.42 13.11
N GLU A 92 -11.35 5.69 13.54
CA GLU A 92 -10.31 6.60 13.01
C GLU A 92 -8.92 6.28 13.56
N TYR A 93 -8.79 6.10 14.87
CA TYR A 93 -7.50 5.83 15.50
C TYR A 93 -6.89 4.49 15.04
N TYR A 94 -7.68 3.41 15.04
CA TYR A 94 -7.25 2.11 14.53
C TYR A 94 -6.93 2.13 13.04
N SER A 95 -7.64 2.95 12.26
CA SER A 95 -7.37 3.12 10.83
C SER A 95 -6.00 3.77 10.57
N VAL A 96 -5.60 4.75 11.38
CA VAL A 96 -4.30 5.42 11.27
C VAL A 96 -3.16 4.45 11.64
N ILE A 97 -3.27 3.75 12.77
CA ILE A 97 -2.23 2.78 13.18
C ILE A 97 -2.05 1.68 12.14
N ARG A 98 -3.13 1.18 11.56
CA ARG A 98 -3.07 0.18 10.50
C ARG A 98 -2.40 0.73 9.25
N SER A 99 -2.72 1.96 8.85
CA SER A 99 -2.07 2.60 7.72
C SER A 99 -0.57 2.75 7.94
N ILE A 100 -0.14 3.10 9.15
CA ILE A 100 1.29 3.18 9.52
C ILE A 100 1.95 1.81 9.37
N ARG A 101 1.39 0.76 9.97
CA ARG A 101 1.92 -0.61 9.87
C ARG A 101 1.97 -1.12 8.44
N ALA A 102 0.93 -0.86 7.65
CA ALA A 102 0.89 -1.25 6.25
C ALA A 102 2.00 -0.55 5.45
N ILE A 103 2.19 0.75 5.66
CA ILE A 103 3.25 1.54 5.01
C ILE A 103 4.63 0.99 5.42
N GLU A 104 4.88 0.77 6.71
CA GLU A 104 6.16 0.26 7.20
C GLU A 104 6.55 -1.09 6.57
N ASN A 105 5.57 -1.99 6.41
CA ASN A 105 5.76 -3.35 5.92
C ASN A 105 5.63 -3.50 4.39
N SER A 106 5.51 -2.41 3.65
CA SER A 106 5.40 -2.42 2.18
C SER A 106 6.66 -1.89 1.51
N ASP A 107 6.78 -2.15 0.22
CA ASP A 107 7.79 -1.57 -0.67
C ASP A 107 7.18 -0.40 -1.46
N VAL A 108 5.91 -0.55 -1.86
CA VAL A 108 5.14 0.43 -2.61
C VAL A 108 3.79 0.67 -1.94
N CYS A 109 3.36 1.92 -1.89
CA CYS A 109 2.06 2.33 -1.39
C CYS A 109 1.17 2.84 -2.53
N ILE A 110 -0.05 2.35 -2.59
CA ILE A 110 -1.12 2.90 -3.43
C ILE A 110 -1.92 3.85 -2.55
N LEU A 111 -1.78 5.16 -2.77
CA LEU A 111 -2.57 6.18 -2.09
C LEU A 111 -3.88 6.39 -2.85
N MET A 112 -4.98 5.94 -2.24
CA MET A 112 -6.33 6.08 -2.80
C MET A 112 -6.92 7.46 -2.49
N ILE A 113 -7.28 8.22 -3.52
CA ILE A 113 -7.94 9.52 -3.42
C ILE A 113 -9.34 9.42 -4.04
N ASP A 114 -10.34 9.95 -3.34
CA ASP A 114 -11.70 10.08 -3.85
C ASP A 114 -11.79 11.31 -4.75
N ALA A 115 -12.05 11.10 -6.05
CA ALA A 115 -12.11 12.16 -7.05
C ALA A 115 -13.18 13.22 -6.74
N THR A 116 -14.28 12.82 -6.09
CA THR A 116 -15.40 13.73 -5.76
C THR A 116 -15.05 14.72 -4.65
N ARG A 117 -14.01 14.42 -3.86
CA ARG A 117 -13.56 15.24 -2.73
C ARG A 117 -12.19 15.87 -2.95
N GLY A 118 -11.43 15.34 -3.90
CA GLY A 118 -10.05 15.74 -4.13
C GLY A 118 -9.13 15.38 -2.97
N ILE A 119 -7.93 16.01 -2.96
CA ILE A 119 -6.92 15.78 -1.93
C ILE A 119 -7.21 16.63 -0.69
N GLU A 120 -7.27 16.00 0.48
CA GLU A 120 -7.54 16.64 1.78
C GLU A 120 -6.37 16.48 2.75
N GLY A 121 -6.45 17.13 3.92
CA GLY A 121 -5.38 17.12 4.92
C GLY A 121 -4.99 15.71 5.40
N GLN A 122 -5.95 14.79 5.52
CA GLN A 122 -5.67 13.42 5.92
C GLN A 122 -4.86 12.65 4.85
N ASP A 123 -5.10 12.92 3.56
CA ASP A 123 -4.31 12.33 2.47
C ASP A 123 -2.86 12.84 2.52
N LEU A 124 -2.66 14.12 2.84
CA LEU A 124 -1.33 14.72 3.03
C LEU A 124 -0.59 14.09 4.21
N ASN A 125 -1.28 13.79 5.31
CA ASN A 125 -0.69 13.11 6.45
C ASN A 125 -0.23 11.70 6.08
N ILE A 126 -1.05 10.95 5.35
CA ILE A 126 -0.70 9.60 4.86
C ILE A 126 0.49 9.70 3.88
N PHE A 127 0.47 10.65 2.95
CA PHE A 127 1.57 10.90 2.03
C PHE A 127 2.88 11.19 2.78
N SER A 128 2.85 12.04 3.81
CA SER A 128 4.02 12.35 4.63
C SER A 128 4.59 11.10 5.32
N LEU A 129 3.74 10.17 5.74
CA LEU A 129 4.17 8.89 6.30
C LEU A 129 4.85 8.01 5.25
N ILE A 130 4.32 7.95 4.03
CA ILE A 130 4.91 7.21 2.90
C ILE A 130 6.31 7.75 2.61
N GLN A 131 6.46 9.07 2.52
CA GLN A 131 7.74 9.73 2.32
C GLN A 131 8.74 9.44 3.44
N LYS A 132 8.30 9.61 4.71
CA LYS A 132 9.15 9.37 5.88
C LYS A 132 9.70 7.94 5.89
N ASN A 133 8.90 6.98 5.45
CA ASN A 133 9.29 5.57 5.35
C ASN A 133 10.00 5.23 4.02
N LYS A 134 10.24 6.21 3.14
CA LYS A 134 10.96 6.05 1.85
C LYS A 134 10.36 4.96 0.97
N LYS A 135 9.04 4.87 0.91
CA LYS A 135 8.32 3.88 0.11
C LYS A 135 7.99 4.42 -1.27
N GLY A 136 7.92 3.52 -2.26
CA GLY A 136 7.38 3.86 -3.57
C GLY A 136 5.92 4.35 -3.46
N LEU A 137 5.51 5.25 -4.34
CA LEU A 137 4.17 5.83 -4.33
C LEU A 137 3.51 5.68 -5.71
N VAL A 138 2.27 5.20 -5.70
CA VAL A 138 1.31 5.31 -6.80
C VAL A 138 0.08 6.03 -6.26
N VAL A 139 -0.39 7.07 -6.93
CA VAL A 139 -1.64 7.75 -6.58
C VAL A 139 -2.75 7.16 -7.43
N CYS A 140 -3.80 6.62 -6.79
CA CYS A 140 -4.96 6.07 -7.47
C CYS A 140 -6.18 6.95 -7.22
N ILE A 141 -6.71 7.53 -8.30
CA ILE A 141 -7.90 8.38 -8.27
C ILE A 141 -9.12 7.49 -8.48
N ASN A 142 -9.86 7.28 -7.42
CA ASN A 142 -11.05 6.44 -7.45
C ASN A 142 -12.32 7.29 -7.57
N LYS A 143 -13.41 6.68 -8.04
CA LYS A 143 -14.72 7.30 -8.24
C LYS A 143 -14.71 8.41 -9.30
N TRP A 144 -13.80 8.34 -10.26
CA TRP A 144 -13.78 9.28 -11.39
C TRP A 144 -15.06 9.23 -12.22
N ASP A 145 -15.75 8.10 -12.21
CA ASP A 145 -17.06 7.90 -12.81
C ASP A 145 -18.15 8.84 -12.27
N LEU A 146 -17.99 9.33 -11.04
CA LEU A 146 -18.90 10.26 -10.37
C LEU A 146 -18.56 11.73 -10.63
N VAL A 147 -17.44 12.03 -11.28
CA VAL A 147 -17.05 13.41 -11.65
C VAL A 147 -17.84 13.84 -12.89
N GLU A 148 -18.42 15.02 -12.85
CA GLU A 148 -19.25 15.54 -13.95
C GLU A 148 -18.42 15.81 -15.21
N ASP A 149 -17.33 16.57 -15.08
CA ASP A 149 -16.43 16.89 -16.20
C ASP A 149 -15.32 15.82 -16.31
N LYS A 150 -15.40 15.01 -17.35
CA LYS A 150 -14.42 13.96 -17.68
C LYS A 150 -13.50 14.35 -18.84
N SER A 151 -13.44 15.62 -19.19
CA SER A 151 -12.58 16.10 -20.26
C SER A 151 -11.10 15.89 -19.94
N THR A 152 -10.29 15.77 -20.98
CA THR A 152 -8.81 15.71 -20.83
C THR A 152 -8.27 16.91 -20.05
N GLN A 153 -8.93 18.08 -20.18
CA GLN A 153 -8.54 19.27 -19.44
C GLN A 153 -8.84 19.14 -17.94
N ALA A 154 -10.00 18.57 -17.58
CA ALA A 154 -10.35 18.29 -16.19
C ALA A 154 -9.35 17.32 -15.53
N ILE A 155 -8.98 16.25 -16.23
CA ILE A 155 -7.94 15.31 -15.77
C ILE A 155 -6.63 16.03 -15.49
N LYS A 156 -6.12 16.81 -16.45
CA LYS A 156 -4.87 17.57 -16.29
C LYS A 156 -4.94 18.55 -15.13
N THR A 157 -6.06 19.26 -14.98
CA THR A 157 -6.25 20.20 -13.88
C THR A 157 -6.21 19.50 -12.52
N PHE A 158 -6.88 18.32 -12.43
CA PHE A 158 -6.90 17.52 -11.22
C PHE A 158 -5.51 16.97 -10.87
N GLU A 159 -4.78 16.44 -11.85
CA GLU A 159 -3.40 15.97 -11.66
C GLU A 159 -2.47 17.09 -11.20
N ASN A 160 -2.56 18.26 -11.83
CA ASN A 160 -1.74 19.41 -11.44
C ASN A 160 -2.05 19.87 -10.01
N ALA A 161 -3.32 19.84 -9.60
CA ALA A 161 -3.71 20.16 -8.24
C ALA A 161 -3.13 19.15 -7.23
N ILE A 162 -3.14 17.85 -7.54
CA ILE A 162 -2.51 16.83 -6.70
C ILE A 162 -1.00 17.06 -6.61
N ARG A 163 -0.31 17.22 -7.73
CA ARG A 163 1.14 17.42 -7.75
C ARG A 163 1.54 18.68 -6.99
N ALA A 164 0.80 19.76 -7.13
CA ALA A 164 1.04 21.00 -6.38
C ALA A 164 0.91 20.80 -4.86
N ARG A 165 -0.06 20.00 -4.41
CA ARG A 165 -0.28 19.72 -2.98
C ARG A 165 0.76 18.75 -2.40
N LEU A 166 1.34 17.87 -3.22
CA LEU A 166 2.36 16.90 -2.82
C LEU A 166 3.79 17.37 -3.08
N ALA A 167 3.98 18.61 -3.60
CA ALA A 167 5.29 19.18 -3.83
C ALA A 167 6.16 19.18 -2.55
N PRO A 168 7.50 19.03 -2.66
CA PRO A 168 8.28 18.98 -3.89
C PRO A 168 8.30 17.63 -4.61
N PHE A 169 7.67 16.60 -4.06
CA PHE A 169 7.57 15.31 -4.70
C PHE A 169 6.50 15.33 -5.78
N THR A 170 6.92 15.23 -7.03
CA THR A 170 6.01 15.26 -8.18
C THR A 170 6.22 14.08 -9.13
N ASP A 171 7.25 13.27 -8.90
CA ASP A 171 7.59 12.13 -9.74
C ASP A 171 6.97 10.84 -9.18
N PHE A 172 5.68 10.69 -9.43
CA PHE A 172 4.91 9.49 -9.13
C PHE A 172 3.81 9.28 -10.18
N PRO A 173 3.46 8.03 -10.51
CA PRO A 173 2.36 7.73 -11.40
C PRO A 173 1.01 8.08 -10.75
N ILE A 174 0.08 8.60 -11.56
CA ILE A 174 -1.33 8.79 -11.22
C ILE A 174 -2.15 7.89 -12.13
N VAL A 175 -3.05 7.10 -11.56
CA VAL A 175 -3.96 6.20 -12.29
C VAL A 175 -5.42 6.48 -11.88
N TYR A 176 -6.37 6.21 -12.81
CA TYR A 176 -7.80 6.46 -12.65
C TYR A 176 -8.59 5.16 -12.69
#